data_1c7aa79a11b203692f72f9a15d8d9284
#
_entry.id   1c7aa79a11b203692f72f9a15d8d9284
#
_cell.length_a   1.000
_cell.length_b   1.000
_cell.length_c   1.000
_cell.angle_alpha   90.00
_cell.angle_beta   90.00
_cell.angle_gamma   90.00
#
_symmetry.space_group_name_H-M   'P 1'
#
loop_
_entity.id
_entity.type
_entity.pdbx_description
1 polymer ?
#
loop_
_entity_poly.entity_id
_entity_poly.type
_entity_poly.pdbx_seq_one_letter_code
_entity_poly.pdbx_strand_id
1 'polypeptide(L)'
;MYNNGAISYDQYKEALDEKLIFTDSEEYKKEHPEASADDMMDEQKATSWVVDTALREYAAVLMDEYGIDEEEAIKRINSGGYQIYTTVDLDMQKYVEEKYLDLSNLMDPDSNYSWDENDEKIYPQSSFMAMNYKGEIQCVVGGIGEKTESLAFNRATMAKRQPGSCMKPVSTYGLALFSDHIHWGSMYKDSPIKLDDGKEWPQNYDYIWTRSSIPIYDALRRSRNTVPAQLCKELTPQSVFNFSTQNLGMDLVDITEDGASDIAYAPLTIGALTYGVSIENLVNAFMPYGNGGTYYDAHIVSRVEKGDGSLVYENDGNPHEAVDKETAYVMNKLLQEVIKSGTGTAAQLSNKTVAGKTGTSEDWNDLCFVGMTED
;
A
#
# COMPACT_ATOMS: atom_id res chain seq x y z
N MET A 1 -23.49 16.33 32.59
CA MET A 1 -22.87 17.64 32.84
C MET A 1 -23.19 18.14 34.25
N TYR A 2 -24.46 18.24 34.70
CA TYR A 2 -24.80 18.66 36.03
C TYR A 2 -24.21 17.76 37.15
N ASN A 3 -24.34 16.44 37.04
CA ASN A 3 -23.85 15.47 38.03
C ASN A 3 -22.32 15.47 38.25
N ASN A 4 -21.54 15.96 37.29
CA ASN A 4 -20.09 16.06 37.37
C ASN A 4 -19.59 17.53 37.66
N GLY A 5 -20.51 18.43 37.92
CA GLY A 5 -20.19 19.83 38.27
C GLY A 5 -19.79 20.73 37.11
N ALA A 6 -19.92 20.27 35.87
CA ALA A 6 -19.56 21.04 34.65
C ALA A 6 -20.54 22.19 34.37
N ILE A 7 -21.78 22.11 34.85
CA ILE A 7 -22.79 23.15 34.75
C ILE A 7 -23.54 23.28 36.07
N SER A 8 -24.08 24.50 36.38
CA SER A 8 -24.93 24.75 37.53
C SER A 8 -26.33 24.13 37.36
N TYR A 9 -27.07 24.02 38.47
CA TYR A 9 -28.43 23.54 38.45
C TYR A 9 -29.35 24.43 37.58
N ASP A 10 -29.15 25.75 37.62
CA ASP A 10 -29.91 26.69 36.81
C ASP A 10 -29.62 26.52 35.32
N GLN A 11 -28.36 26.36 34.95
CA GLN A 11 -27.94 26.04 33.58
C GLN A 11 -28.48 24.67 33.10
N TYR A 12 -28.53 23.69 34.00
CA TYR A 12 -29.14 22.39 33.72
C TYR A 12 -30.65 22.51 33.46
N LYS A 13 -31.36 23.28 34.27
CA LYS A 13 -32.79 23.54 34.08
C LYS A 13 -33.08 24.31 32.79
N GLU A 14 -32.32 25.37 32.53
CA GLU A 14 -32.43 26.16 31.31
C GLU A 14 -32.22 25.31 30.06
N ALA A 15 -31.22 24.45 30.08
CA ALA A 15 -30.95 23.50 28.98
C ALA A 15 -32.04 22.41 28.82
N LEU A 16 -32.77 22.05 29.89
CA LEU A 16 -33.91 21.12 29.80
C LEU A 16 -35.17 21.79 29.22
N ASP A 17 -35.34 23.07 29.48
CA ASP A 17 -36.47 23.85 29.00
C ASP A 17 -36.22 24.43 27.59
N GLU A 18 -34.97 24.38 27.11
CA GLU A 18 -34.57 24.82 25.77
C GLU A 18 -35.13 23.88 24.70
N LYS A 19 -35.94 24.45 23.82
CA LYS A 19 -36.49 23.70 22.69
C LYS A 19 -35.43 23.53 21.61
N LEU A 20 -34.98 22.30 21.41
CA LEU A 20 -34.06 21.99 20.33
C LEU A 20 -34.80 22.14 18.98
N ILE A 21 -34.31 23.06 18.15
CA ILE A 21 -34.78 23.24 16.78
C ILE A 21 -33.74 22.63 15.87
N PHE A 22 -34.07 21.52 15.24
CA PHE A 22 -33.19 20.84 14.29
C PHE A 22 -33.22 21.55 12.93
N THR A 23 -32.08 21.59 12.25
CA THR A 23 -31.93 22.29 10.96
C THR A 23 -32.82 21.75 9.84
N ASP A 24 -33.26 20.49 9.93
CA ASP A 24 -34.23 19.86 9.02
C ASP A 24 -35.69 20.11 9.39
N SER A 25 -35.98 20.73 10.57
CA SER A 25 -37.32 20.98 11.03
C SER A 25 -38.02 22.11 10.26
N GLU A 26 -39.34 21.99 10.11
CA GLU A 26 -40.16 23.04 9.48
C GLU A 26 -40.08 24.38 10.23
N GLU A 27 -39.75 24.37 11.50
CA GLU A 27 -39.60 25.54 12.35
C GLU A 27 -38.32 26.29 12.03
N TYR A 28 -37.17 25.56 11.87
CA TYR A 28 -35.90 26.12 11.41
C TYR A 28 -36.01 26.75 10.02
N LYS A 29 -36.66 26.06 9.08
CA LYS A 29 -36.88 26.51 7.71
C LYS A 29 -37.72 27.82 7.64
N LYS A 30 -38.63 28.01 8.60
CA LYS A 30 -39.42 29.25 8.71
C LYS A 30 -38.59 30.43 9.26
N GLU A 31 -37.72 30.17 10.19
CA GLU A 31 -36.88 31.19 10.81
C GLU A 31 -35.63 31.56 9.95
N HIS A 32 -35.24 30.66 9.02
CA HIS A 32 -34.09 30.84 8.13
C HIS A 32 -34.52 30.65 6.65
N PRO A 33 -35.37 31.53 6.12
CA PRO A 33 -35.89 31.39 4.73
C PRO A 33 -34.79 31.59 3.65
N GLU A 34 -33.63 32.18 4.03
CA GLU A 34 -32.45 32.31 3.19
C GLU A 34 -31.58 31.04 3.14
N ALA A 35 -31.80 30.10 4.05
CA ALA A 35 -31.16 28.80 3.98
C ALA A 35 -31.72 28.04 2.79
N SER A 36 -30.97 27.99 1.68
CA SER A 36 -31.39 27.27 0.50
C SER A 36 -31.50 25.76 0.80
N ALA A 37 -32.33 25.04 0.02
CA ALA A 37 -32.34 23.58 0.13
C ALA A 37 -30.94 22.95 -0.12
N ASP A 38 -30.09 23.67 -0.85
CA ASP A 38 -28.67 23.31 -1.11
C ASP A 38 -27.77 23.58 0.10
N ASP A 39 -28.07 24.63 0.92
CA ASP A 39 -27.37 24.90 2.19
C ASP A 39 -27.82 23.95 3.31
N MET A 40 -29.00 23.34 3.17
CA MET A 40 -29.58 22.39 4.15
C MET A 40 -29.29 20.93 3.77
N MET A 41 -29.08 20.62 2.54
CA MET A 41 -28.25 19.55 2.04
C MET A 41 -26.84 20.14 1.96
N ASP A 42 -26.14 20.18 3.08
CA ASP A 42 -24.73 19.88 3.06
C ASP A 42 -24.69 18.53 2.34
N GLU A 43 -24.47 18.54 1.03
CA GLU A 43 -24.17 17.33 0.27
C GLU A 43 -23.19 16.60 1.16
N GLN A 44 -23.52 15.40 1.63
CA GLN A 44 -22.63 14.66 2.52
C GLN A 44 -21.35 14.52 1.74
N LYS A 45 -20.47 15.50 1.96
CA LYS A 45 -19.22 15.61 1.24
C LYS A 45 -18.51 14.30 1.50
N ALA A 46 -18.20 13.56 0.45
CA ALA A 46 -17.57 12.27 0.58
C ALA A 46 -16.37 12.39 1.55
N THR A 47 -16.24 11.47 2.47
CA THR A 47 -15.08 11.41 3.36
C THR A 47 -13.81 11.26 2.54
N SER A 48 -12.68 11.80 3.01
CA SER A 48 -11.39 11.70 2.31
C SER A 48 -10.86 10.25 2.29
N TRP A 49 -9.88 9.97 1.43
CA TRP A 49 -9.17 8.68 1.44
C TRP A 49 -8.58 8.34 2.80
N VAL A 50 -8.04 9.36 3.50
CA VAL A 50 -7.49 9.24 4.85
C VAL A 50 -8.55 8.80 5.85
N VAL A 51 -9.70 9.49 5.86
CA VAL A 51 -10.79 9.16 6.78
C VAL A 51 -11.31 7.75 6.54
N ASP A 52 -11.55 7.37 5.29
CA ASP A 52 -12.01 6.01 4.95
C ASP A 52 -11.02 4.94 5.38
N THR A 53 -9.71 5.18 5.15
CA THR A 53 -8.66 4.22 5.54
C THR A 53 -8.58 4.09 7.06
N ALA A 54 -8.62 5.21 7.78
CA ALA A 54 -8.58 5.19 9.25
C ALA A 54 -9.83 4.54 9.87
N LEU A 55 -11.02 4.80 9.29
CA LEU A 55 -12.26 4.16 9.73
C LEU A 55 -12.20 2.64 9.56
N ARG A 56 -11.72 2.16 8.40
CA ARG A 56 -11.62 0.71 8.13
C ARG A 56 -10.57 0.04 9.01
N GLU A 57 -9.42 0.69 9.21
CA GLU A 57 -8.38 0.14 10.09
C GLU A 57 -8.90 0.00 11.52
N TYR A 58 -9.51 1.04 12.10
CA TYR A 58 -10.04 0.92 13.44
C TYR A 58 -11.30 0.03 13.52
N ALA A 59 -12.10 -0.03 12.47
CA ALA A 59 -13.21 -0.99 12.37
C ALA A 59 -12.70 -2.43 12.43
N ALA A 60 -11.59 -2.75 11.74
CA ALA A 60 -10.99 -4.09 11.81
C ALA A 60 -10.56 -4.46 13.24
N VAL A 61 -10.04 -3.51 14.03
CA VAL A 61 -9.72 -3.72 15.45
C VAL A 61 -10.98 -4.07 16.25
N LEU A 62 -12.08 -3.31 16.04
CA LEU A 62 -13.34 -3.59 16.74
C LEU A 62 -13.99 -4.92 16.29
N MET A 63 -13.86 -5.27 15.02
CA MET A 63 -14.33 -6.55 14.48
C MET A 63 -13.63 -7.72 15.17
N ASP A 64 -12.31 -7.65 15.32
CA ASP A 64 -11.52 -8.68 16.00
C ASP A 64 -11.84 -8.75 17.50
N GLU A 65 -11.93 -7.59 18.17
CA GLU A 65 -12.19 -7.52 19.62
C GLU A 65 -13.60 -8.00 20.01
N TYR A 66 -14.62 -7.62 19.19
CA TYR A 66 -16.04 -7.86 19.55
C TYR A 66 -16.75 -8.93 18.71
N GLY A 67 -16.10 -9.46 17.66
CA GLY A 67 -16.72 -10.44 16.75
C GLY A 67 -17.91 -9.87 15.96
N ILE A 68 -17.88 -8.60 15.59
CA ILE A 68 -18.91 -7.87 14.83
C ILE A 68 -18.49 -7.71 13.37
N ASP A 69 -19.41 -7.35 12.49
CA ASP A 69 -19.11 -7.03 11.09
C ASP A 69 -18.65 -5.57 10.91
N GLU A 70 -18.18 -5.23 9.70
CA GLU A 70 -17.65 -3.89 9.37
C GLU A 70 -18.72 -2.80 9.53
N GLU A 71 -19.96 -3.07 9.14
CA GLU A 71 -21.08 -2.10 9.23
C GLU A 71 -21.34 -1.70 10.69
N GLU A 72 -21.46 -2.70 11.57
CA GLU A 72 -21.66 -2.46 13.00
C GLU A 72 -20.44 -1.79 13.65
N ALA A 73 -19.22 -2.14 13.24
CA ALA A 73 -17.99 -1.51 13.72
C ALA A 73 -17.94 -0.02 13.35
N ILE A 74 -18.20 0.33 12.10
CA ILE A 74 -18.26 1.71 11.62
C ILE A 74 -19.37 2.50 12.34
N LYS A 75 -20.53 1.90 12.54
CA LYS A 75 -21.63 2.51 13.28
C LYS A 75 -21.23 2.81 14.73
N ARG A 76 -20.52 1.91 15.40
CA ARG A 76 -19.99 2.14 16.75
C ARG A 76 -18.97 3.27 16.79
N ILE A 77 -18.09 3.34 15.78
CA ILE A 77 -17.12 4.44 15.67
C ILE A 77 -17.86 5.77 15.56
N ASN A 78 -18.82 5.89 14.65
CA ASN A 78 -19.55 7.12 14.40
C ASN A 78 -20.43 7.57 15.60
N SER A 79 -20.94 6.63 16.40
CA SER A 79 -21.79 6.94 17.57
C SER A 79 -21.03 6.94 18.91
N GLY A 80 -19.80 6.45 18.94
CA GLY A 80 -19.07 6.20 20.19
C GLY A 80 -18.31 7.40 20.76
N GLY A 81 -18.30 8.54 20.04
CA GLY A 81 -17.57 9.75 20.48
C GLY A 81 -16.06 9.55 20.53
N TYR A 82 -15.52 8.73 19.63
CA TYR A 82 -14.09 8.49 19.51
C TYR A 82 -13.35 9.65 18.83
N GLN A 83 -12.14 9.91 19.29
CA GLN A 83 -11.16 10.77 18.64
C GLN A 83 -10.07 9.86 18.06
N ILE A 84 -9.99 9.81 16.73
CA ILE A 84 -9.03 8.97 16.00
C ILE A 84 -7.86 9.85 15.55
N TYR A 85 -6.67 9.53 16.01
CA TYR A 85 -5.44 10.22 15.64
C TYR A 85 -4.72 9.42 14.56
N THR A 86 -4.43 10.10 13.45
CA THR A 86 -3.78 9.48 12.29
C THR A 86 -2.31 9.88 12.19
N THR A 87 -1.56 9.09 11.43
CA THR A 87 -0.13 9.29 11.14
C THR A 87 0.13 10.18 9.93
N VAL A 88 -0.92 10.69 9.28
CA VAL A 88 -0.87 11.34 7.97
C VAL A 88 -0.17 12.69 8.01
N ASP A 89 0.73 12.92 7.05
CA ASP A 89 1.25 14.23 6.71
C ASP A 89 0.24 14.96 5.79
N LEU A 90 -0.44 15.96 6.35
CA LEU A 90 -1.51 16.67 5.64
C LEU A 90 -1.01 17.47 4.43
N ASP A 91 0.22 17.97 4.47
CA ASP A 91 0.79 18.73 3.34
C ASP A 91 1.13 17.77 2.19
N MET A 92 1.72 16.62 2.50
CA MET A 92 1.95 15.55 1.51
C MET A 92 0.64 15.03 0.93
N GLN A 93 -0.34 14.72 1.78
CA GLN A 93 -1.66 14.23 1.38
C GLN A 93 -2.31 15.18 0.38
N LYS A 94 -2.40 16.46 0.73
CA LYS A 94 -2.98 17.50 -0.13
C LYS A 94 -2.25 17.61 -1.46
N TYR A 95 -0.93 17.62 -1.45
CA TYR A 95 -0.13 17.71 -2.66
C TYR A 95 -0.39 16.52 -3.60
N VAL A 96 -0.43 15.30 -3.07
CA VAL A 96 -0.66 14.11 -3.88
C VAL A 96 -2.09 14.06 -4.39
N GLU A 97 -3.10 14.38 -3.56
CA GLU A 97 -4.50 14.46 -4.00
C GLU A 97 -4.66 15.45 -5.15
N GLU A 98 -4.06 16.65 -5.08
CA GLU A 98 -4.08 17.62 -6.17
C GLU A 98 -3.50 17.06 -7.48
N LYS A 99 -2.45 16.21 -7.41
CA LYS A 99 -1.89 15.56 -8.60
C LYS A 99 -2.81 14.48 -9.16
N TYR A 100 -3.54 13.79 -8.29
CA TYR A 100 -4.45 12.70 -8.66
C TYR A 100 -5.82 13.18 -9.17
N LEU A 101 -6.16 14.47 -9.05
CA LEU A 101 -7.41 15.01 -9.59
C LEU A 101 -7.49 14.91 -11.12
N ASP A 102 -6.36 14.96 -11.82
CA ASP A 102 -6.31 14.94 -13.28
C ASP A 102 -5.29 13.91 -13.77
N LEU A 103 -5.77 12.97 -14.60
CA LEU A 103 -4.95 11.95 -15.25
C LEU A 103 -3.74 12.54 -15.99
N SER A 104 -3.88 13.72 -16.60
CA SER A 104 -2.80 14.38 -17.36
C SER A 104 -1.60 14.77 -16.49
N ASN A 105 -1.75 14.86 -15.16
CA ASN A 105 -0.64 15.06 -14.24
C ASN A 105 0.22 13.79 -14.04
N LEU A 106 -0.33 12.64 -14.36
CA LEU A 106 0.29 11.33 -14.12
C LEU A 106 0.77 10.68 -15.43
N MET A 107 0.01 10.83 -16.51
CA MET A 107 0.31 10.25 -17.81
C MET A 107 -0.40 11.01 -18.94
N ASP A 108 0.07 10.81 -20.16
CA ASP A 108 -0.58 11.36 -21.35
C ASP A 108 -1.89 10.59 -21.66
N PRO A 109 -3.08 11.20 -21.48
CA PRO A 109 -4.35 10.53 -21.69
C PRO A 109 -4.64 10.20 -23.16
N ASP A 110 -3.99 10.88 -24.11
CA ASP A 110 -4.18 10.62 -25.53
C ASP A 110 -3.46 9.36 -26.00
N SER A 111 -2.46 8.92 -25.25
CA SER A 111 -1.66 7.73 -25.55
C SER A 111 -1.98 6.52 -24.64
N ASN A 112 -2.72 6.75 -23.54
CA ASN A 112 -2.96 5.74 -22.49
C ASN A 112 -4.46 5.56 -22.24
N TYR A 113 -5.12 4.84 -23.13
CA TYR A 113 -6.52 4.44 -22.98
C TYR A 113 -6.77 3.11 -23.71
N SER A 114 -7.85 2.45 -23.35
CA SER A 114 -8.46 1.34 -24.09
C SER A 114 -9.89 1.70 -24.51
N TRP A 115 -10.54 0.81 -25.25
CA TRP A 115 -11.94 0.95 -25.63
C TRP A 115 -12.77 -0.10 -24.92
N ASP A 116 -13.94 0.26 -24.42
CA ASP A 116 -14.91 -0.70 -23.92
C ASP A 116 -15.76 -1.31 -25.04
N GLU A 117 -16.74 -2.12 -24.67
CA GLU A 117 -17.67 -2.78 -25.62
C GLU A 117 -18.64 -1.82 -26.33
N ASN A 118 -18.74 -0.56 -25.84
CA ASN A 118 -19.59 0.50 -26.39
C ASN A 118 -18.79 1.52 -27.22
N ASP A 119 -17.51 1.25 -27.52
CA ASP A 119 -16.57 2.19 -28.15
C ASP A 119 -16.33 3.48 -27.32
N GLU A 120 -16.45 3.41 -25.97
CA GLU A 120 -16.08 4.48 -25.07
C GLU A 120 -14.64 4.30 -24.57
N LYS A 121 -13.91 5.42 -24.40
CA LYS A 121 -12.54 5.40 -23.87
C LYS A 121 -12.53 5.03 -22.40
N ILE A 122 -11.78 3.99 -22.05
CA ILE A 122 -11.47 3.63 -20.67
C ILE A 122 -10.03 4.05 -20.37
N TYR A 123 -9.88 4.85 -19.33
CA TYR A 123 -8.57 5.30 -18.87
C TYR A 123 -8.05 4.42 -17.74
N PRO A 124 -6.70 4.21 -17.67
CA PRO A 124 -6.11 3.47 -16.57
C PRO A 124 -6.37 4.18 -15.24
N GLN A 125 -6.41 3.40 -14.18
CA GLN A 125 -6.46 3.90 -12.81
C GLN A 125 -5.09 3.79 -12.15
N SER A 126 -4.88 4.61 -11.12
CA SER A 126 -3.67 4.60 -10.31
C SER A 126 -4.03 4.80 -8.84
N SER A 127 -3.15 4.39 -7.97
CA SER A 127 -3.20 4.67 -6.54
C SER A 127 -1.79 4.94 -6.00
N PHE A 128 -1.72 5.61 -4.87
CA PHE A 128 -0.46 6.00 -4.25
C PHE A 128 -0.52 5.77 -2.75
N MET A 129 0.62 5.37 -2.19
CA MET A 129 0.83 5.31 -0.76
C MET A 129 2.26 5.71 -0.42
N ALA A 130 2.41 6.50 0.64
CA ALA A 130 3.69 6.78 1.27
C ALA A 130 3.64 6.35 2.73
N MET A 131 4.69 5.67 3.18
CA MET A 131 4.90 5.28 4.58
C MET A 131 6.26 5.79 5.05
N ASN A 132 6.37 6.09 6.32
CA ASN A 132 7.67 6.25 6.93
C ASN A 132 8.26 4.90 7.35
N TYR A 133 9.48 4.92 7.86
CA TYR A 133 10.21 3.70 8.24
C TYR A 133 9.77 3.06 9.57
N LYS A 134 8.59 3.43 10.06
CA LYS A 134 7.90 2.81 11.21
C LYS A 134 6.53 2.21 10.84
N GLY A 135 6.25 2.06 9.53
CA GLY A 135 4.95 1.56 9.07
C GLY A 135 3.82 2.58 9.12
N GLU A 136 4.10 3.81 9.56
CA GLU A 136 3.10 4.88 9.64
C GLU A 136 2.77 5.41 8.24
N ILE A 137 1.52 5.26 7.81
CA ILE A 137 1.03 5.75 6.51
C ILE A 137 0.95 7.27 6.56
N GLN A 138 1.79 7.94 5.77
CA GLN A 138 1.88 9.40 5.70
C GLN A 138 0.95 9.99 4.63
N CYS A 139 0.64 9.20 3.60
CA CYS A 139 -0.24 9.61 2.51
C CYS A 139 -0.88 8.41 1.84
N VAL A 140 -2.17 8.52 1.48
CA VAL A 140 -2.90 7.50 0.74
C VAL A 140 -3.89 8.12 -0.23
N VAL A 141 -3.84 7.67 -1.50
CA VAL A 141 -4.81 8.06 -2.55
C VAL A 141 -5.24 6.80 -3.30
N GLY A 142 -6.53 6.52 -3.29
CA GLY A 142 -7.11 5.27 -3.79
C GLY A 142 -7.55 5.28 -5.25
N GLY A 143 -7.44 6.41 -5.95
CA GLY A 143 -7.87 6.49 -7.35
C GLY A 143 -7.62 7.86 -7.98
N ILE A 144 -7.72 7.92 -9.31
CA ILE A 144 -7.63 9.16 -10.10
C ILE A 144 -9.01 9.80 -10.18
N GLY A 145 -9.05 11.13 -10.13
CA GLY A 145 -10.27 11.94 -10.17
C GLY A 145 -10.80 12.30 -8.78
N GLU A 146 -11.85 13.07 -8.76
CA GLU A 146 -12.52 13.48 -7.53
C GLU A 146 -13.19 12.27 -6.84
N LYS A 147 -12.99 12.16 -5.53
CA LYS A 147 -13.64 11.14 -4.72
C LYS A 147 -15.05 11.60 -4.37
N THR A 148 -16.05 10.90 -4.89
CA THR A 148 -17.47 11.29 -4.82
C THR A 148 -18.29 10.50 -3.79
N GLU A 149 -17.73 9.43 -3.23
CA GLU A 149 -18.45 8.54 -2.30
C GLU A 149 -17.61 8.28 -1.04
N SER A 150 -18.25 8.23 0.12
CA SER A 150 -17.62 7.76 1.36
C SER A 150 -17.40 6.26 1.33
N LEU A 151 -16.33 5.77 1.97
CA LEU A 151 -15.92 4.37 2.00
C LEU A 151 -15.76 3.75 0.60
N ALA A 152 -15.39 4.58 -0.38
CA ALA A 152 -15.13 4.14 -1.75
C ALA A 152 -14.03 3.06 -1.82
N PHE A 153 -13.99 2.35 -2.95
CA PHE A 153 -12.97 1.33 -3.20
C PHE A 153 -11.58 1.97 -3.30
N ASN A 154 -10.76 1.77 -2.27
CA ASN A 154 -9.40 2.29 -2.20
C ASN A 154 -8.42 1.30 -2.86
N ARG A 155 -7.90 1.67 -4.05
CA ARG A 155 -6.98 0.79 -4.79
C ARG A 155 -5.62 0.63 -4.13
N ALA A 156 -5.23 1.53 -3.23
CA ALA A 156 -3.95 1.41 -2.53
C ALA A 156 -3.97 0.29 -1.48
N THR A 157 -5.13 0.07 -0.82
CA THR A 157 -5.29 -0.89 0.29
C THR A 157 -6.09 -2.14 -0.10
N MET A 158 -7.04 -2.01 -1.04
CA MET A 158 -8.02 -3.06 -1.33
C MET A 158 -7.80 -3.77 -2.68
N ALA A 159 -7.16 -3.12 -3.66
CA ALA A 159 -6.92 -3.73 -4.96
C ALA A 159 -5.67 -4.62 -4.91
N LYS A 160 -5.83 -5.91 -5.17
CA LYS A 160 -4.72 -6.82 -5.38
C LYS A 160 -4.36 -6.84 -6.86
N ARG A 161 -3.12 -6.45 -7.20
CA ARG A 161 -2.60 -6.40 -8.57
C ARG A 161 -1.23 -7.06 -8.65
N GLN A 162 -0.82 -7.42 -9.87
CA GLN A 162 0.45 -8.10 -10.09
C GLN A 162 1.63 -7.14 -9.84
N PRO A 163 2.53 -7.43 -8.88
CA PRO A 163 3.68 -6.57 -8.59
C PRO A 163 4.77 -6.70 -9.68
N GLY A 164 4.69 -7.71 -10.52
CA GLY A 164 5.71 -7.99 -11.52
C GLY A 164 7.10 -8.06 -10.88
N SER A 165 8.08 -7.45 -11.53
CA SER A 165 9.47 -7.46 -11.05
C SER A 165 9.73 -6.75 -9.70
N CYS A 166 8.74 -6.05 -9.11
CA CYS A 166 8.84 -5.57 -7.73
C CYS A 166 8.86 -6.72 -6.71
N MET A 167 8.42 -7.92 -7.11
CA MET A 167 8.53 -9.12 -6.27
C MET A 167 9.98 -9.55 -5.99
N LYS A 168 10.91 -9.32 -6.91
CA LYS A 168 12.30 -9.83 -6.84
C LYS A 168 13.04 -9.48 -5.55
N PRO A 169 13.06 -8.22 -5.09
CA PRO A 169 13.74 -7.85 -3.83
C PRO A 169 13.11 -8.48 -2.59
N VAL A 170 11.78 -8.59 -2.55
CA VAL A 170 11.03 -9.06 -1.38
C VAL A 170 10.83 -10.58 -1.36
N SER A 171 11.48 -11.27 -2.29
CA SER A 171 11.45 -12.73 -2.42
C SER A 171 12.85 -13.31 -2.59
N THR A 172 13.21 -13.69 -3.80
CA THR A 172 14.43 -14.44 -4.11
C THR A 172 15.72 -13.73 -3.73
N TYR A 173 15.88 -12.45 -4.08
CA TYR A 173 17.08 -11.69 -3.71
C TYR A 173 17.14 -11.42 -2.22
N GLY A 174 16.00 -11.13 -1.59
CA GLY A 174 15.91 -10.91 -0.14
C GLY A 174 16.41 -12.13 0.63
N LEU A 175 15.82 -13.29 0.38
CA LEU A 175 16.26 -14.53 1.03
C LEU A 175 17.70 -14.89 0.69
N ALA A 176 18.11 -14.72 -0.57
CA ALA A 176 19.47 -15.08 -1.00
C ALA A 176 20.55 -14.26 -0.29
N LEU A 177 20.29 -12.97 -0.03
CA LEU A 177 21.16 -12.11 0.79
C LEU A 177 21.09 -12.50 2.27
N PHE A 178 19.90 -12.65 2.82
CA PHE A 178 19.66 -12.95 4.23
C PHE A 178 20.25 -14.29 4.68
N SER A 179 20.33 -15.27 3.76
CA SER A 179 20.92 -16.57 4.01
C SER A 179 22.42 -16.68 3.63
N ASP A 180 23.09 -15.56 3.35
CA ASP A 180 24.48 -15.52 2.86
C ASP A 180 24.74 -16.34 1.58
N HIS A 181 23.67 -16.67 0.83
CA HIS A 181 23.77 -17.43 -0.41
C HIS A 181 24.39 -16.60 -1.54
N ILE A 182 24.14 -15.28 -1.54
CA ILE A 182 24.75 -14.31 -2.45
C ILE A 182 25.29 -13.09 -1.69
N HIS A 183 26.24 -12.40 -2.34
CA HIS A 183 26.83 -11.14 -1.92
C HIS A 183 26.81 -10.16 -3.09
N TRP A 184 27.11 -8.88 -2.87
CA TRP A 184 27.13 -7.84 -3.90
C TRP A 184 27.80 -8.25 -5.21
N GLY A 185 28.95 -8.93 -5.14
CA GLY A 185 29.76 -9.34 -6.28
C GLY A 185 29.44 -10.74 -6.82
N SER A 186 28.47 -11.45 -6.29
CA SER A 186 28.11 -12.79 -6.76
C SER A 186 27.74 -12.79 -8.23
N MET A 187 28.22 -13.81 -8.95
CA MET A 187 28.09 -13.89 -10.41
C MET A 187 27.14 -15.02 -10.81
N TYR A 188 26.17 -14.70 -11.65
CA TYR A 188 25.22 -15.66 -12.22
C TYR A 188 25.24 -15.60 -13.75
N LYS A 189 24.95 -16.71 -14.40
CA LYS A 189 24.74 -16.70 -15.84
C LYS A 189 23.37 -16.13 -16.18
N ASP A 190 23.33 -15.20 -17.11
CA ASP A 190 22.07 -14.74 -17.69
C ASP A 190 21.51 -15.82 -18.65
N SER A 191 21.06 -16.93 -18.07
CA SER A 191 20.56 -18.12 -18.74
C SER A 191 19.30 -18.64 -18.06
N PRO A 192 18.34 -19.18 -18.81
CA PRO A 192 17.15 -19.79 -18.23
C PRO A 192 17.48 -21.02 -17.39
N ILE A 193 16.59 -21.39 -16.51
CA ILE A 193 16.55 -22.71 -15.88
C ILE A 193 15.80 -23.69 -16.80
N LYS A 194 15.98 -24.99 -16.57
CA LYS A 194 15.11 -26.02 -17.17
C LYS A 194 14.04 -26.40 -16.15
N LEU A 195 12.80 -26.35 -16.58
CA LEU A 195 11.65 -26.87 -15.85
C LEU A 195 11.59 -28.41 -15.97
N ASP A 196 10.72 -29.05 -15.20
CA ASP A 196 10.58 -30.52 -15.17
C ASP A 196 10.12 -31.10 -16.51
N ASP A 197 9.38 -30.31 -17.31
CA ASP A 197 8.98 -30.68 -18.69
C ASP A 197 10.10 -30.46 -19.73
N GLY A 198 11.28 -30.00 -19.28
CA GLY A 198 12.45 -29.76 -20.12
C GLY A 198 12.48 -28.39 -20.81
N LYS A 199 11.44 -27.57 -20.68
CA LYS A 199 11.40 -26.22 -21.26
C LYS A 199 12.37 -25.28 -20.55
N GLU A 200 12.97 -24.39 -21.33
CA GLU A 200 13.79 -23.30 -20.84
C GLU A 200 12.91 -22.11 -20.37
N TRP A 201 13.07 -21.67 -19.14
CA TRP A 201 12.30 -20.59 -18.51
C TRP A 201 13.18 -19.82 -17.50
N PRO A 202 12.94 -18.51 -17.23
CA PRO A 202 12.02 -17.59 -17.91
C PRO A 202 12.67 -16.88 -19.11
N GLN A 203 11.85 -16.19 -19.90
CA GLN A 203 12.33 -15.17 -20.82
C GLN A 203 12.66 -13.87 -20.05
N ASN A 204 13.70 -13.16 -20.51
CA ASN A 204 13.91 -11.77 -20.12
C ASN A 204 12.95 -10.85 -20.92
N TYR A 205 12.71 -9.62 -20.42
CA TYR A 205 11.79 -8.67 -21.07
C TYR A 205 12.22 -8.30 -22.53
N ASP A 206 13.53 -8.38 -22.83
CA ASP A 206 14.10 -8.13 -24.15
C ASP A 206 14.21 -9.41 -25.01
N TYR A 207 13.70 -10.53 -24.52
CA TYR A 207 13.76 -11.87 -25.15
C TYR A 207 15.18 -12.37 -25.41
N ILE A 208 16.20 -11.80 -24.74
CA ILE A 208 17.61 -12.15 -24.91
C ILE A 208 18.16 -12.84 -23.66
N TRP A 209 18.72 -14.01 -23.85
CA TRP A 209 19.62 -14.67 -22.91
C TRP A 209 21.05 -14.45 -23.36
N THR A 210 21.78 -13.58 -22.67
CA THR A 210 23.18 -13.29 -23.06
C THR A 210 24.09 -14.50 -22.87
N ARG A 211 23.67 -15.43 -22.00
CA ARG A 211 24.45 -16.62 -21.58
C ARG A 211 25.83 -16.27 -20.97
N SER A 212 26.09 -15.01 -20.75
CA SER A 212 27.29 -14.51 -20.07
C SER A 212 27.10 -14.47 -18.55
N SER A 213 28.20 -14.47 -17.83
CA SER A 213 28.20 -14.26 -16.40
C SER A 213 28.04 -12.78 -16.08
N ILE A 214 27.08 -12.43 -15.26
CA ILE A 214 26.79 -11.06 -14.84
C ILE A 214 26.72 -10.99 -13.31
N PRO A 215 27.16 -9.88 -12.68
CA PRO A 215 27.01 -9.71 -11.24
C PRO A 215 25.54 -9.46 -10.87
N ILE A 216 25.16 -9.82 -9.64
CA ILE A 216 23.76 -9.69 -9.18
C ILE A 216 23.25 -8.25 -9.21
N TYR A 217 24.12 -7.26 -8.95
CA TYR A 217 23.72 -5.85 -9.05
C TYR A 217 23.32 -5.46 -10.48
N ASP A 218 24.01 -6.00 -11.50
CA ASP A 218 23.65 -5.79 -12.91
C ASP A 218 22.38 -6.55 -13.28
N ALA A 219 22.20 -7.75 -12.77
CA ALA A 219 20.99 -8.54 -12.98
C ALA A 219 19.75 -7.84 -12.40
N LEU A 220 19.82 -7.32 -11.16
CA LEU A 220 18.69 -6.64 -10.53
C LEU A 220 18.42 -5.28 -11.15
N ARG A 221 19.44 -4.45 -11.42
CA ARG A 221 19.25 -3.12 -12.03
C ARG A 221 18.64 -3.19 -13.42
N ARG A 222 18.96 -4.24 -14.20
CA ARG A 222 18.39 -4.54 -15.51
C ARG A 222 17.15 -5.41 -15.44
N SER A 223 16.71 -5.73 -14.23
CA SER A 223 15.52 -6.55 -13.98
C SER A 223 15.51 -7.89 -14.71
N ARG A 224 16.67 -8.57 -14.86
CA ARG A 224 16.75 -9.88 -15.50
C ARG A 224 15.89 -10.89 -14.76
N ASN A 225 15.19 -11.74 -15.52
CA ASN A 225 14.31 -12.78 -14.96
C ASN A 225 15.06 -14.08 -14.66
N THR A 226 16.16 -14.31 -15.37
CA THR A 226 16.93 -15.55 -15.30
C THR A 226 17.61 -15.77 -13.95
N VAL A 227 18.12 -14.69 -13.34
CA VAL A 227 18.86 -14.79 -12.07
C VAL A 227 17.94 -15.12 -10.89
N PRO A 228 16.81 -14.41 -10.67
CA PRO A 228 15.89 -14.81 -9.60
C PRO A 228 15.31 -16.22 -9.79
N ALA A 229 15.13 -16.70 -11.03
CA ALA A 229 14.71 -18.08 -11.28
C ALA A 229 15.75 -19.10 -10.81
N GLN A 230 17.05 -18.84 -11.07
CA GLN A 230 18.13 -19.69 -10.57
C GLN A 230 18.20 -19.66 -9.04
N LEU A 231 18.12 -18.46 -8.43
CA LEU A 231 18.09 -18.30 -6.97
C LEU A 231 16.90 -19.06 -6.35
N CYS A 232 15.72 -18.93 -6.90
CA CYS A 232 14.53 -19.64 -6.42
C CYS A 232 14.68 -21.17 -6.52
N LYS A 233 15.36 -21.65 -7.58
CA LYS A 233 15.64 -23.07 -7.74
C LYS A 233 16.64 -23.57 -6.71
N GLU A 234 17.68 -22.80 -6.40
CA GLU A 234 18.73 -23.14 -5.43
C GLU A 234 18.19 -23.09 -3.99
N LEU A 235 17.37 -22.09 -3.65
CA LEU A 235 16.80 -21.86 -2.31
C LEU A 235 15.49 -22.61 -2.06
N THR A 236 14.86 -23.15 -3.06
CA THR A 236 13.51 -23.75 -3.12
C THR A 236 12.37 -22.73 -3.06
N PRO A 237 11.29 -22.92 -3.84
CA PRO A 237 10.10 -22.05 -3.77
C PRO A 237 9.50 -21.95 -2.37
N GLN A 238 9.48 -23.04 -1.60
CA GLN A 238 8.94 -23.06 -0.25
C GLN A 238 9.71 -22.12 0.69
N SER A 239 11.04 -22.14 0.65
CA SER A 239 11.87 -21.28 1.51
C SER A 239 11.70 -19.80 1.13
N VAL A 240 11.62 -19.50 -0.18
CA VAL A 240 11.38 -18.13 -0.67
C VAL A 240 9.99 -17.63 -0.25
N PHE A 241 8.96 -18.47 -0.37
CA PHE A 241 7.60 -18.15 0.08
C PHE A 241 7.58 -17.85 1.57
N ASN A 242 8.15 -18.73 2.40
CA ASN A 242 8.20 -18.56 3.86
C ASN A 242 8.91 -17.26 4.25
N PHE A 243 10.03 -16.95 3.61
CA PHE A 243 10.73 -15.68 3.84
C PHE A 243 9.86 -14.46 3.48
N SER A 244 9.24 -14.47 2.30
CA SER A 244 8.39 -13.37 1.85
C SER A 244 7.21 -13.14 2.79
N THR A 245 6.57 -14.21 3.27
CA THR A 245 5.39 -14.12 4.15
C THR A 245 5.74 -13.86 5.61
N GLN A 246 6.71 -14.58 6.17
CA GLN A 246 6.99 -14.55 7.61
C GLN A 246 7.92 -13.40 8.03
N ASN A 247 8.87 -13.03 7.16
CA ASN A 247 9.80 -11.95 7.45
C ASN A 247 9.31 -10.59 6.94
N LEU A 248 8.70 -10.57 5.75
CA LEU A 248 8.34 -9.33 5.07
C LEU A 248 6.82 -9.10 4.97
N GLY A 249 6.00 -9.92 5.61
CA GLY A 249 4.56 -9.75 5.70
C GLY A 249 3.81 -9.77 4.36
N MET A 250 4.40 -10.39 3.30
CA MET A 250 3.74 -10.48 2.00
C MET A 250 2.49 -11.36 2.07
N ASP A 251 1.38 -10.83 1.55
CA ASP A 251 0.09 -11.53 1.49
C ASP A 251 0.04 -12.47 0.26
N LEU A 252 0.74 -13.60 0.37
CA LEU A 252 0.85 -14.61 -0.68
C LEU A 252 -0.05 -15.81 -0.40
N VAL A 253 -0.48 -16.47 -1.47
CA VAL A 253 -1.37 -17.63 -1.39
C VAL A 253 -0.58 -18.93 -1.23
N ASP A 254 -0.78 -19.64 -0.12
CA ASP A 254 -0.23 -20.98 0.07
C ASP A 254 -0.90 -21.96 -0.91
N ILE A 255 -2.22 -22.14 -0.80
CA ILE A 255 -3.01 -22.95 -1.73
C ILE A 255 -4.48 -22.48 -1.70
N THR A 256 -5.08 -22.40 -2.89
CA THR A 256 -6.52 -22.16 -3.04
C THR A 256 -7.30 -23.48 -3.11
N GLU A 257 -8.62 -23.41 -3.05
CA GLU A 257 -9.50 -24.59 -3.16
C GLU A 257 -9.36 -25.32 -4.51
N ASP A 258 -9.06 -24.58 -5.59
CA ASP A 258 -8.80 -25.12 -6.93
C ASP A 258 -7.33 -25.49 -7.17
N GLY A 259 -6.48 -25.36 -6.14
CA GLY A 259 -5.09 -25.82 -6.15
C GLY A 259 -4.08 -24.81 -6.69
N ALA A 260 -4.46 -23.54 -6.94
CA ALA A 260 -3.49 -22.50 -7.27
C ALA A 260 -2.64 -22.13 -6.05
N SER A 261 -1.37 -21.78 -6.25
CA SER A 261 -0.42 -21.49 -5.18
C SER A 261 0.67 -20.54 -5.67
N ASP A 262 1.10 -19.65 -4.77
CA ASP A 262 2.25 -18.79 -5.01
C ASP A 262 3.59 -19.48 -4.67
N ILE A 263 3.56 -20.70 -4.13
CA ILE A 263 4.76 -21.54 -3.91
C ILE A 263 5.23 -22.13 -5.24
N ALA A 264 5.63 -21.24 -6.15
CA ALA A 264 6.05 -21.61 -7.50
C ALA A 264 7.09 -20.61 -8.05
N TYR A 265 7.75 -20.98 -9.15
CA TYR A 265 8.77 -20.11 -9.73
C TYR A 265 8.21 -18.79 -10.23
N ALA A 266 7.12 -18.79 -11.00
CA ALA A 266 6.59 -17.58 -11.62
C ALA A 266 6.11 -16.54 -10.58
N PRO A 267 5.28 -16.88 -9.57
CA PRO A 267 4.92 -15.96 -8.50
C PRO A 267 6.13 -15.35 -7.80
N LEU A 268 7.05 -16.17 -7.33
CA LEU A 268 8.15 -15.74 -6.47
C LEU A 268 9.32 -15.06 -7.21
N THR A 269 9.43 -15.16 -8.52
CA THR A 269 10.56 -14.62 -9.28
C THR A 269 10.22 -13.48 -10.22
N ILE A 270 9.04 -13.49 -10.80
CA ILE A 270 8.59 -12.44 -11.73
C ILE A 270 7.28 -11.77 -11.30
N GLY A 271 6.72 -12.17 -10.15
CA GLY A 271 5.55 -11.54 -9.56
C GLY A 271 4.24 -11.85 -10.31
N ALA A 272 4.12 -13.03 -10.91
CA ALA A 272 2.88 -13.54 -11.50
C ALA A 272 2.10 -14.32 -10.42
N LEU A 273 1.53 -13.58 -9.47
CA LEU A 273 0.88 -14.10 -8.27
C LEU A 273 -0.54 -14.60 -8.58
N THR A 274 -1.08 -15.47 -7.73
CA THR A 274 -2.44 -15.99 -7.83
C THR A 274 -3.48 -14.85 -7.84
N TYR A 275 -3.43 -13.96 -6.86
CA TYR A 275 -4.34 -12.81 -6.79
C TYR A 275 -3.64 -11.46 -6.91
N GLY A 276 -2.31 -11.42 -6.84
CA GLY A 276 -1.56 -10.17 -6.69
C GLY A 276 -1.53 -9.70 -5.24
N VAL A 277 -1.00 -8.50 -5.01
CA VAL A 277 -0.88 -7.85 -3.70
C VAL A 277 -1.35 -6.39 -3.77
N SER A 278 -1.71 -5.80 -2.61
CA SER A 278 -2.02 -4.38 -2.54
C SER A 278 -0.75 -3.52 -2.61
N ILE A 279 -0.90 -2.23 -2.93
CA ILE A 279 0.20 -1.26 -2.85
C ILE A 279 0.71 -1.16 -1.42
N GLU A 280 -0.19 -1.13 -0.44
CA GLU A 280 0.14 -1.14 0.99
C GLU A 280 1.07 -2.30 1.34
N ASN A 281 0.66 -3.53 1.02
CA ASN A 281 1.45 -4.71 1.32
C ASN A 281 2.82 -4.68 0.63
N LEU A 282 2.86 -4.24 -0.63
CA LEU A 282 4.11 -4.16 -1.39
C LEU A 282 5.06 -3.10 -0.82
N VAL A 283 4.58 -1.88 -0.52
CA VAL A 283 5.41 -0.81 0.07
C VAL A 283 5.94 -1.24 1.43
N ASN A 284 5.07 -1.86 2.24
CA ASN A 284 5.43 -2.34 3.57
C ASN A 284 6.55 -3.38 3.54
N ALA A 285 6.51 -4.33 2.59
CA ALA A 285 7.54 -5.36 2.43
C ALA A 285 8.92 -4.81 2.03
N PHE A 286 8.98 -3.62 1.42
CA PHE A 286 10.25 -2.96 1.08
C PHE A 286 10.84 -2.17 2.24
N MET A 287 10.04 -1.75 3.21
CA MET A 287 10.44 -0.87 4.32
C MET A 287 11.68 -1.36 5.09
N PRO A 288 11.86 -2.66 5.41
CA PRO A 288 13.05 -3.15 6.12
C PRO A 288 14.37 -2.82 5.42
N TYR A 289 14.36 -2.69 4.10
CA TYR A 289 15.57 -2.33 3.34
C TYR A 289 15.94 -0.85 3.43
N GLY A 290 15.05 -0.01 3.97
CA GLY A 290 15.29 1.41 4.18
C GLY A 290 15.67 1.76 5.62
N ASN A 291 15.29 0.93 6.61
CA ASN A 291 15.41 1.24 8.03
C ASN A 291 16.40 0.35 8.80
N GLY A 292 17.19 -0.46 8.10
CA GLY A 292 18.17 -1.34 8.73
C GLY A 292 17.62 -2.68 9.20
N GLY A 293 16.52 -3.14 8.62
CA GLY A 293 16.05 -4.52 8.74
C GLY A 293 14.81 -4.73 9.61
N THR A 294 14.20 -3.68 10.15
CA THR A 294 13.02 -3.80 11.00
C THR A 294 11.73 -3.72 10.16
N TYR A 295 10.86 -4.68 10.33
CA TYR A 295 9.50 -4.65 9.81
C TYR A 295 8.56 -4.05 10.86
N TYR A 296 7.60 -3.27 10.39
CA TYR A 296 6.47 -2.76 11.17
C TYR A 296 5.19 -3.06 10.40
N ASP A 297 4.11 -3.37 11.09
CA ASP A 297 2.79 -3.43 10.47
C ASP A 297 2.39 -2.04 9.97
N ALA A 298 1.89 -1.98 8.73
CA ALA A 298 1.40 -0.74 8.16
C ALA A 298 0.18 -0.24 8.93
N HIS A 299 0.14 1.06 9.26
CA HIS A 299 -0.98 1.63 9.98
C HIS A 299 -1.15 3.13 9.71
N ILE A 300 -2.40 3.57 9.70
CA ILE A 300 -2.77 4.99 9.60
C ILE A 300 -3.31 5.53 10.93
N VAL A 301 -3.81 4.66 11.81
CA VAL A 301 -4.30 5.03 13.14
C VAL A 301 -3.19 4.84 14.16
N SER A 302 -2.72 5.94 14.74
CA SER A 302 -1.70 5.89 15.81
C SER A 302 -2.31 5.61 17.17
N ARG A 303 -3.47 6.22 17.47
CA ARG A 303 -4.22 5.98 18.71
C ARG A 303 -5.67 6.40 18.58
N VAL A 304 -6.50 5.90 19.49
CA VAL A 304 -7.91 6.27 19.61
C VAL A 304 -8.21 6.59 21.08
N GLU A 305 -8.89 7.71 21.31
CA GLU A 305 -9.32 8.18 22.62
C GLU A 305 -10.85 8.32 22.65
N LYS A 306 -11.47 8.21 23.83
CA LYS A 306 -12.86 8.61 24.04
C LYS A 306 -12.99 10.12 24.21
N GLY A 307 -14.21 10.64 24.13
CA GLY A 307 -14.49 12.06 24.34
C GLY A 307 -14.07 12.62 25.71
N ASP A 308 -13.83 11.77 26.70
CA ASP A 308 -13.27 12.14 28.03
C ASP A 308 -11.73 12.11 28.06
N GLY A 309 -11.07 11.82 26.95
CA GLY A 309 -9.61 11.71 26.81
C GLY A 309 -9.02 10.38 27.26
N SER A 310 -9.84 9.39 27.62
CA SER A 310 -9.33 8.07 27.97
C SER A 310 -8.85 7.32 26.71
N LEU A 311 -7.62 6.78 26.77
CA LEU A 311 -7.02 5.98 25.70
C LEU A 311 -7.76 4.65 25.58
N VAL A 312 -8.15 4.27 24.36
CA VAL A 312 -8.82 3.00 24.04
C VAL A 312 -7.98 2.11 23.14
N TYR A 313 -7.15 2.70 22.30
CA TYR A 313 -6.29 1.97 21.37
C TYR A 313 -5.02 2.76 21.11
N GLU A 314 -3.90 2.06 20.98
CA GLU A 314 -2.60 2.61 20.57
C GLU A 314 -1.90 1.58 19.67
N ASN A 315 -1.28 2.07 18.60
CA ASN A 315 -0.60 1.25 17.61
C ASN A 315 0.86 1.71 17.47
N ASP A 316 1.79 0.81 17.71
CA ASP A 316 3.23 1.03 17.54
C ASP A 316 3.81 0.31 16.30
N GLY A 317 2.94 -0.30 15.49
CA GLY A 317 3.31 -1.05 14.30
C GLY A 317 3.94 -2.42 14.59
N ASN A 318 3.87 -2.94 15.81
CA ASN A 318 4.32 -4.29 16.17
C ASN A 318 5.73 -4.65 15.60
N PRO A 319 6.80 -3.91 15.94
CA PRO A 319 8.10 -4.05 15.31
C PRO A 319 8.79 -5.39 15.56
N HIS A 320 9.36 -5.96 14.49
CA HIS A 320 10.24 -7.14 14.59
C HIS A 320 11.40 -7.08 13.59
N GLU A 321 12.47 -7.81 13.86
CA GLU A 321 13.58 -7.93 12.92
C GLU A 321 13.18 -8.85 11.76
N ALA A 322 13.10 -8.28 10.56
CA ALA A 322 12.79 -9.00 9.33
C ALA A 322 14.04 -9.56 8.65
N VAL A 323 15.08 -8.75 8.60
CA VAL A 323 16.41 -9.09 8.07
C VAL A 323 17.48 -8.40 8.91
N ASP A 324 18.71 -8.93 8.86
CA ASP A 324 19.85 -8.26 9.49
C ASP A 324 20.22 -6.95 8.76
N LYS A 325 21.03 -6.11 9.43
CA LYS A 325 21.43 -4.78 8.92
C LYS A 325 22.28 -4.87 7.65
N GLU A 326 23.08 -5.90 7.52
CA GLU A 326 23.93 -6.15 6.36
C GLU A 326 23.08 -6.45 5.13
N THR A 327 22.11 -7.34 5.27
CA THR A 327 21.12 -7.66 4.22
C THR A 327 20.34 -6.41 3.80
N ALA A 328 19.82 -5.66 4.76
CA ALA A 328 19.08 -4.42 4.49
C ALA A 328 19.97 -3.42 3.72
N TYR A 329 21.19 -3.21 4.17
CA TYR A 329 22.14 -2.30 3.52
C TYR A 329 22.50 -2.73 2.10
N VAL A 330 22.82 -4.00 1.89
CA VAL A 330 23.22 -4.51 0.56
C VAL A 330 22.02 -4.43 -0.39
N MET A 331 20.81 -4.83 0.04
CA MET A 331 19.62 -4.71 -0.78
C MET A 331 19.34 -3.25 -1.13
N ASN A 332 19.43 -2.33 -0.20
CA ASN A 332 19.24 -0.90 -0.47
C ASN A 332 20.23 -0.41 -1.54
N LYS A 333 21.50 -0.80 -1.46
CA LYS A 333 22.52 -0.48 -2.49
C LYS A 333 22.18 -1.09 -3.85
N LEU A 334 21.70 -2.32 -3.91
CA LEU A 334 21.23 -2.95 -5.15
C LEU A 334 20.09 -2.15 -5.78
N LEU A 335 19.15 -1.70 -4.95
CA LEU A 335 18.00 -0.88 -5.39
C LEU A 335 18.41 0.53 -5.83
N GLN A 336 19.47 1.12 -5.24
CA GLN A 336 20.07 2.37 -5.73
C GLN A 336 20.61 2.22 -7.16
N GLU A 337 21.24 1.09 -7.50
CA GLU A 337 21.73 0.85 -8.87
C GLU A 337 20.59 0.76 -9.90
N VAL A 338 19.40 0.28 -9.51
CA VAL A 338 18.19 0.29 -10.36
C VAL A 338 17.84 1.72 -10.76
N ILE A 339 17.91 2.66 -9.82
CA ILE A 339 17.61 4.07 -10.05
C ILE A 339 18.75 4.78 -10.79
N LYS A 340 19.98 4.51 -10.40
CA LYS A 340 21.15 5.21 -10.96
C LYS A 340 21.40 4.90 -12.44
N SER A 341 21.23 3.65 -12.86
CA SER A 341 21.60 3.22 -14.20
C SER A 341 20.78 2.02 -14.73
N GLY A 342 19.66 1.73 -14.09
CA GLY A 342 18.77 0.61 -14.43
C GLY A 342 17.43 1.04 -14.99
N THR A 343 16.40 0.23 -14.70
CA THR A 343 15.04 0.43 -15.20
C THR A 343 14.31 1.60 -14.54
N GLY A 344 14.79 2.10 -13.40
CA GLY A 344 14.17 3.15 -12.60
C GLY A 344 14.78 4.55 -12.75
N THR A 345 15.56 4.83 -13.81
CA THR A 345 16.28 6.10 -13.96
C THR A 345 15.42 7.35 -13.97
N ALA A 346 14.14 7.24 -14.35
CA ALA A 346 13.17 8.34 -14.31
C ALA A 346 12.85 8.82 -12.87
N ALA A 347 13.12 8.00 -11.86
CA ALA A 347 12.89 8.33 -10.44
C ALA A 347 14.11 8.97 -9.76
N GLN A 348 15.15 9.36 -10.51
CA GLN A 348 16.30 10.07 -9.94
C GLN A 348 15.91 11.44 -9.41
N LEU A 349 16.38 11.77 -8.22
CA LEU A 349 16.26 13.09 -7.63
C LEU A 349 17.65 13.76 -7.59
N SER A 350 17.71 15.06 -7.86
CA SER A 350 18.97 15.79 -7.93
C SER A 350 19.66 15.98 -6.57
N ASN A 351 18.88 15.93 -5.49
CA ASN A 351 19.31 16.28 -4.14
C ASN A 351 19.14 15.16 -3.11
N LYS A 352 18.63 14.01 -3.52
CA LYS A 352 18.40 12.86 -2.61
C LYS A 352 18.83 11.55 -3.28
N THR A 353 19.32 10.63 -2.48
CA THR A 353 19.53 9.24 -2.91
C THR A 353 18.18 8.52 -2.95
N VAL A 354 17.88 7.89 -4.06
CA VAL A 354 16.68 7.07 -4.22
C VAL A 354 17.10 5.62 -4.44
N ALA A 355 16.51 4.71 -3.71
CA ALA A 355 16.54 3.28 -3.95
C ALA A 355 15.14 2.85 -4.40
N GLY A 356 15.02 1.91 -5.34
CA GLY A 356 13.69 1.51 -5.78
C GLY A 356 13.69 0.43 -6.83
N LYS A 357 12.50 -0.03 -7.17
CA LYS A 357 12.28 -1.08 -8.16
C LYS A 357 11.03 -0.81 -8.99
N THR A 358 11.15 -1.01 -10.28
CA THR A 358 10.04 -1.01 -11.24
C THR A 358 9.43 -2.41 -11.36
N GLY A 359 8.13 -2.50 -11.53
CA GLY A 359 7.39 -3.71 -11.86
C GLY A 359 6.53 -3.50 -13.09
N THR A 360 6.43 -4.54 -13.89
CA THR A 360 5.55 -4.60 -15.06
C THR A 360 5.00 -6.02 -15.12
N SER A 361 3.68 -6.16 -15.17
CA SER A 361 3.04 -7.45 -15.38
C SER A 361 3.03 -7.84 -16.86
N GLU A 362 2.63 -9.06 -17.15
CA GLU A 362 2.45 -9.55 -18.50
C GLU A 362 1.43 -8.66 -19.24
N ASP A 363 1.64 -8.46 -20.53
CA ASP A 363 0.81 -7.60 -21.41
C ASP A 363 0.67 -6.13 -20.93
N TRP A 364 1.54 -5.67 -20.01
CA TRP A 364 1.56 -4.29 -19.51
C TRP A 364 0.27 -3.86 -18.78
N ASN A 365 -0.50 -4.82 -18.27
CA ASN A 365 -1.75 -4.53 -17.56
C ASN A 365 -1.53 -3.80 -16.24
N ASP A 366 -0.43 -4.09 -15.55
CA ASP A 366 -0.06 -3.45 -14.30
C ASP A 366 1.36 -2.89 -14.38
N LEU A 367 1.48 -1.63 -13.99
CA LEU A 367 2.76 -0.95 -13.83
C LEU A 367 2.88 -0.51 -12.38
N CYS A 368 3.96 -0.85 -11.71
CA CYS A 368 4.22 -0.40 -10.36
C CYS A 368 5.65 0.08 -10.17
N PHE A 369 5.83 0.92 -9.18
CA PHE A 369 7.12 1.39 -8.72
C PHE A 369 7.11 1.52 -7.20
N VAL A 370 8.13 0.97 -6.55
CA VAL A 370 8.40 1.20 -5.14
C VAL A 370 9.70 1.97 -5.04
N GLY A 371 9.65 3.11 -4.37
CA GLY A 371 10.81 3.98 -4.13
C GLY A 371 11.01 4.26 -2.65
N MET A 372 12.26 4.44 -2.26
CA MET A 372 12.69 4.78 -0.90
C MET A 372 13.68 5.92 -0.95
N THR A 373 13.57 6.86 0.00
CA THR A 373 14.52 7.95 0.23
C THR A 373 15.09 7.86 1.65
N GLU A 374 15.99 8.76 2.01
CA GLU A 374 16.60 8.79 3.35
C GLU A 374 15.63 9.28 4.45
N ASP A 375 14.57 9.95 4.06
CA ASP A 375 13.53 10.55 4.91
C ASP A 375 12.15 10.04 4.51
#